data_ddf08f7b14bff369ecb34bb6a200aecd
#
_entry.id   ddf08f7b14bff369ecb34bb6a200aecd
#
_cell.length_a   1.000
_cell.length_b   1.000
_cell.length_c   1.000
_cell.angle_alpha   90.00
_cell.angle_beta   90.00
_cell.angle_gamma   90.00
#
_symmetry.space_group_name_H-M   'P 1'
#
loop_
_entity.id
_entity.type
_entity.pdbx_description
1 polymer ?
#
loop_
_entity_poly.entity_id
_entity_poly.type
_entity_poly.pdbx_seq_one_letter_code
_entity_poly.pdbx_strand_id
1 'polypeptide(L)'
;MAVVVEMHNVGHRNLQRDVVALVEHVLSGRTGDWRVLIVGSQEDDRWEMTISGPNAFERSYTLEGASGELNPQRIAALVSRIVS
;
A
#
# COMPACT_ATOMS: atom_id res chain seq x y z
N MET A 1 8.90 16.29 4.20
CA MET A 1 8.44 14.89 4.31
C MET A 1 7.10 14.74 3.60
N ALA A 2 7.03 13.85 2.63
CA ALA A 2 5.81 13.66 1.86
C ALA A 2 5.47 12.16 1.75
N VAL A 3 4.20 11.86 1.84
CA VAL A 3 3.70 10.50 1.63
C VAL A 3 2.64 10.58 0.53
N VAL A 4 2.85 9.81 -0.54
CA VAL A 4 1.90 9.75 -1.65
C VAL A 4 1.42 8.31 -1.77
N VAL A 5 0.11 8.11 -1.76
CA VAL A 5 -0.49 6.80 -1.95
C VAL A 5 -1.40 6.87 -3.17
N GLU A 6 -1.13 6.03 -4.17
CA GLU A 6 -1.93 5.94 -5.38
C GLU A 6 -2.53 4.55 -5.50
N MET A 7 -3.79 4.48 -5.88
CA MET A 7 -4.48 3.21 -6.08
C MET A 7 -5.24 3.22 -7.41
N HIS A 8 -5.07 2.15 -8.19
CA HIS A 8 -5.70 2.00 -9.50
C HIS A 8 -6.37 0.64 -9.60
N ASN A 9 -7.61 0.63 -10.09
CA ASN A 9 -8.38 -0.59 -10.32
C ASN A 9 -8.54 -1.46 -9.06
N VAL A 10 -8.67 -0.82 -7.91
CA VAL A 10 -8.78 -1.55 -6.64
C VAL A 10 -10.11 -1.22 -5.97
N GLY A 11 -10.89 -2.23 -5.73
CA GLY A 11 -12.05 -2.24 -4.85
C GLY A 11 -12.95 -1.01 -4.85
N HIS A 12 -13.62 -0.83 -3.73
CA HIS A 12 -14.56 0.27 -3.53
C HIS A 12 -13.84 1.54 -3.08
N ARG A 13 -14.49 2.68 -3.31
CA ARG A 13 -13.98 3.98 -2.90
C ARG A 13 -13.70 4.02 -1.39
N ASN A 14 -14.57 3.42 -0.58
CA ASN A 14 -14.37 3.38 0.86
C ASN A 14 -13.14 2.57 1.25
N LEU A 15 -12.92 1.44 0.57
CA LEU A 15 -11.73 0.62 0.80
C LEU A 15 -10.47 1.40 0.46
N GLN A 16 -10.47 2.09 -0.68
CA GLN A 16 -9.34 2.91 -1.10
C GLN A 16 -9.02 3.98 -0.06
N ARG A 17 -10.05 4.67 0.43
CA ARG A 17 -9.90 5.70 1.45
C ARG A 17 -9.27 5.15 2.73
N ASP A 18 -9.76 4.00 3.18
CA ASP A 18 -9.26 3.38 4.41
C ASP A 18 -7.80 2.94 4.26
N VAL A 19 -7.46 2.35 3.11
CA VAL A 19 -6.09 1.94 2.85
C VAL A 19 -5.16 3.15 2.81
N VAL A 20 -5.55 4.20 2.08
CA VAL A 20 -4.75 5.42 1.98
C VAL A 20 -4.52 6.02 3.37
N ALA A 21 -5.58 6.15 4.17
CA ALA A 21 -5.47 6.74 5.50
C ALA A 21 -4.55 5.95 6.41
N LEU A 22 -4.68 4.62 6.42
CA LEU A 22 -3.85 3.77 7.29
C LEU A 22 -2.40 3.75 6.83
N VAL A 23 -2.16 3.67 5.52
CA VAL A 23 -0.80 3.66 4.98
C VAL A 23 -0.12 5.00 5.24
N GLU A 24 -0.82 6.10 5.03
CA GLU A 24 -0.28 7.42 5.35
C GLU A 24 0.07 7.53 6.83
N HIS A 25 -0.78 7.01 7.70
CA HIS A 25 -0.51 7.01 9.14
C HIS A 25 0.75 6.23 9.47
N VAL A 26 0.92 5.04 8.88
CA VAL A 26 2.10 4.21 9.12
C VAL A 26 3.37 4.93 8.67
N LEU A 27 3.34 5.58 7.51
CA LEU A 27 4.52 6.23 6.94
C LEU A 27 4.78 7.61 7.51
N SER A 28 3.80 8.23 8.16
CA SER A 28 3.94 9.59 8.68
C SER A 28 5.01 9.73 9.74
N GLY A 29 5.36 8.64 10.43
CA GLY A 29 6.43 8.64 11.42
C GLY A 29 7.81 8.40 10.83
N ARG A 30 7.92 8.25 9.53
CA ARG A 30 9.17 7.96 8.85
C ARG A 30 9.75 9.21 8.22
N THR A 31 11.08 9.30 8.21
CA THR A 31 11.75 10.44 7.55
C THR A 31 11.87 10.18 6.05
N GLY A 32 11.85 11.27 5.27
CA GLY A 32 12.00 11.20 3.83
C GLY A 32 10.66 11.19 3.09
N ASP A 33 10.74 11.04 1.79
CA ASP A 33 9.56 11.00 0.92
C ASP A 33 9.24 9.54 0.58
N TRP A 34 7.98 9.19 0.73
CA TRP A 34 7.51 7.83 0.49
C TRP A 34 6.40 7.82 -0.53
N ARG A 35 6.40 6.81 -1.37
CA ARG A 35 5.35 6.60 -2.37
C ARG A 35 4.90 5.15 -2.35
N VAL A 36 3.59 4.95 -2.30
CA VAL A 36 3.00 3.62 -2.37
C VAL A 36 2.06 3.60 -3.57
N LEU A 37 2.29 2.67 -4.48
CA LEU A 37 1.45 2.48 -5.65
C LEU A 37 0.81 1.10 -5.54
N ILE A 38 -0.51 1.05 -5.61
CA ILE A 38 -1.27 -0.20 -5.58
C ILE A 38 -2.09 -0.28 -6.85
N VAL A 39 -1.88 -1.35 -7.62
CA VAL A 39 -2.60 -1.58 -8.86
C VAL A 39 -3.33 -2.91 -8.75
N GLY A 40 -4.64 -2.88 -8.93
CA GLY A 40 -5.47 -4.07 -8.87
C GLY A 40 -5.68 -4.69 -10.24
N SER A 41 -5.98 -5.99 -10.26
CA SER A 41 -6.40 -6.71 -11.45
C SER A 41 -7.88 -7.04 -11.31
N GLN A 42 -8.67 -6.74 -12.34
CA GLN A 42 -10.10 -7.05 -12.33
C GLN A 42 -10.36 -8.54 -12.60
N GLU A 43 -9.44 -9.19 -13.28
CA GLU A 43 -9.60 -10.61 -13.63
C GLU A 43 -9.17 -11.53 -12.51
N ASP A 44 -8.15 -11.14 -11.77
CA ASP A 44 -7.61 -11.90 -10.65
C ASP A 44 -7.85 -11.12 -9.37
N ASP A 45 -8.21 -11.79 -8.30
CA ASP A 45 -8.36 -11.18 -7.01
C ASP A 45 -6.97 -10.90 -6.41
N ARG A 46 -6.24 -10.03 -7.07
CA ARG A 46 -4.83 -9.79 -6.81
C ARG A 46 -4.49 -8.32 -6.99
N TRP A 47 -3.71 -7.79 -6.07
CA TRP A 47 -3.19 -6.41 -6.17
C TRP A 47 -1.67 -6.46 -6.18
N GLU A 48 -1.06 -5.56 -6.95
CA GLU A 48 0.38 -5.36 -6.90
C GLU A 48 0.69 -4.06 -6.19
N MET A 49 1.57 -4.11 -5.20
CA MET A 49 1.95 -2.96 -4.41
C MET A 49 3.44 -2.70 -4.55
N THR A 50 3.80 -1.45 -4.87
CA THR A 50 5.19 -1.01 -4.91
C THR A 50 5.37 0.12 -3.91
N ILE A 51 6.39 -0.01 -3.06
CA ILE A 51 6.73 1.02 -2.07
C ILE A 51 8.10 1.58 -2.42
N SER A 52 8.17 2.89 -2.59
CA SER A 52 9.41 3.60 -2.86
C SER A 52 9.67 4.60 -1.74
N GLY A 53 10.93 4.77 -1.38
CA GLY A 53 11.32 5.65 -0.30
C GLY A 53 12.70 6.25 -0.49
N PRO A 54 13.26 6.89 0.55
CA PRO A 54 14.56 7.53 0.44
C PRO A 54 15.69 6.51 0.26
N ASN A 55 16.82 6.98 -0.24
CA ASN A 55 18.03 6.17 -0.43
C ASN A 55 17.81 5.00 -1.38
N ALA A 56 17.03 5.23 -2.44
CA ALA A 56 16.70 4.23 -3.46
C ALA A 56 15.96 3.00 -2.92
N PHE A 57 15.28 3.16 -1.78
CA PHE A 57 14.45 2.09 -1.24
C PHE A 57 13.30 1.79 -2.20
N GLU A 58 13.14 0.53 -2.57
CA GLU A 58 12.02 0.10 -3.40
C GLU A 58 11.72 -1.36 -3.12
N ARG A 59 10.45 -1.67 -2.90
CA ARG A 59 9.97 -3.04 -2.67
C ARG A 59 8.64 -3.24 -3.37
N SER A 60 8.46 -4.42 -3.95
CA SER A 60 7.22 -4.78 -4.64
C SER A 60 6.67 -6.06 -4.04
N TYR A 61 5.35 -6.10 -3.89
CA TYR A 61 4.63 -7.25 -3.31
C TYR A 61 3.36 -7.51 -4.07
N THR A 62 2.97 -8.78 -4.12
CA THR A 62 1.68 -9.20 -4.66
C THR A 62 0.77 -9.55 -3.49
N LEU A 63 -0.41 -8.94 -3.45
CA LEU A 63 -1.42 -9.16 -2.43
C LEU A 63 -2.56 -9.97 -3.04
N GLU A 64 -2.98 -11.04 -2.37
CA GLU A 64 -4.02 -11.93 -2.88
C GLU A 64 -5.26 -11.87 -2.00
N GLY A 65 -6.41 -11.61 -2.62
CA GLY A 65 -7.67 -11.51 -1.91
C GLY A 65 -8.08 -12.82 -1.24
N ALA A 66 -7.78 -13.93 -1.89
CA ALA A 66 -8.14 -15.25 -1.35
C ALA A 66 -7.44 -15.55 -0.02
N SER A 67 -6.31 -14.94 0.25
CA SER A 67 -5.59 -15.11 1.53
C SER A 67 -5.96 -14.03 2.55
N GLY A 68 -6.91 -13.15 2.22
CA GLY A 68 -7.36 -12.10 3.11
C GLY A 68 -6.42 -10.92 3.21
N GLU A 69 -5.50 -10.77 2.26
CA GLU A 69 -4.53 -9.69 2.28
C GLU A 69 -5.09 -8.35 1.79
N LEU A 70 -6.24 -8.38 1.08
CA LEU A 70 -6.85 -7.16 0.55
C LEU A 70 -7.74 -6.48 1.59
N ASN A 71 -7.16 -6.18 2.74
CA ASN A 71 -7.83 -5.59 3.90
C ASN A 71 -6.98 -4.41 4.38
N PRO A 72 -7.60 -3.24 4.68
CA PRO A 72 -6.81 -2.07 5.05
C PRO A 72 -5.83 -2.31 6.20
N GLN A 73 -6.24 -3.00 7.25
CA GLN A 73 -5.37 -3.29 8.39
C GLN A 73 -4.21 -4.20 8.00
N ARG A 74 -4.47 -5.20 7.16
CA ARG A 74 -3.43 -6.11 6.69
C ARG A 74 -2.42 -5.39 5.81
N ILE A 75 -2.91 -4.53 4.91
CA ILE A 75 -2.05 -3.76 4.03
C ILE A 75 -1.18 -2.81 4.85
N ALA A 76 -1.77 -2.11 5.81
CA ALA A 76 -1.02 -1.20 6.68
C ALA A 76 0.03 -1.96 7.51
N ALA A 77 -0.33 -3.13 8.05
CA ALA A 77 0.61 -3.95 8.80
C ALA A 77 1.77 -4.43 7.92
N LEU A 78 1.46 -4.81 6.68
CA LEU A 78 2.49 -5.24 5.73
C LEU A 78 3.44 -4.09 5.39
N VAL A 79 2.90 -2.90 5.12
CA VAL A 79 3.71 -1.71 4.85
C VAL A 79 4.62 -1.42 6.05
N SER A 80 4.07 -1.46 7.25
CA SER A 80 4.86 -1.22 8.48
C SER A 80 6.02 -2.20 8.60
N ARG A 81 5.79 -3.48 8.27
CA ARG A 81 6.83 -4.50 8.32
C ARG A 81 7.90 -4.26 7.26
N ILE A 82 7.49 -3.89 6.06
CA ILE A 82 8.40 -3.70 4.94
C ILE A 82 9.35 -2.54 5.20
N VAL A 83 8.86 -1.46 5.79
CA VAL A 83 9.65 -0.25 5.99
C VAL A 83 10.36 -0.20 7.33
N SER A 84 10.15 -1.15 8.20
CA SER A 84 10.80 -1.15 9.51
C SER A 84 12.23 -1.69 9.47
#